data_af44b3b838441d281f857043b765453e
#
_entry.id   af44b3b838441d281f857043b765453e
#
_cell.length_a   1.000
_cell.length_b   1.000
_cell.length_c   1.000
_cell.angle_alpha   90.00
_cell.angle_beta   90.00
_cell.angle_gamma   90.00
#
_symmetry.space_group_name_H-M   'P 1'
#
loop_
_entity.id
_entity.type
_entity.pdbx_description
1 polymer ?
#
loop_
_entity_poly.entity_id
_entity_poly.type
_entity_poly.pdbx_seq_one_letter_code
_entity_poly.pdbx_strand_id
1 'polypeptide(L)'
;MNEGNIVPGCAPPREPALTYPSGGRGNASLHAVTAPLAIGQEASGWGIRVKAQVPAGHKIALRDIAEGERILKYNTEIGVATRAIAAGEHVHGHNIALADFYHEPGFGEDVRPVDYVPLEQQARFMGYVRSDGRVG
;
A
#
# COMPACT_ATOMS: atom_id res chain seq x y z
N MET A 1 -7.39 43.51 28.60
CA MET A 1 -6.68 43.35 27.30
C MET A 1 -5.95 42.01 27.38
N ASN A 2 -6.50 41.01 26.72
CA ASN A 2 -6.03 39.64 26.82
C ASN A 2 -5.33 39.33 25.49
N GLU A 3 -4.02 39.39 25.49
CA GLU A 3 -3.24 39.04 24.29
C GLU A 3 -3.28 37.52 24.11
N GLY A 4 -4.04 37.11 23.10
CA GLY A 4 -4.15 35.72 22.69
C GLY A 4 -2.78 35.18 22.23
N ASN A 5 -2.34 34.15 22.91
CA ASN A 5 -1.16 33.37 22.58
C ASN A 5 -1.42 32.60 21.28
N ILE A 6 -0.97 33.14 20.15
CA ILE A 6 -1.02 32.47 18.84
C ILE A 6 0.08 31.40 18.87
N VAL A 7 -0.33 30.15 18.99
CA VAL A 7 0.55 29.00 18.79
C VAL A 7 0.98 29.02 17.31
N PRO A 8 2.28 29.04 16.96
CA PRO A 8 2.72 29.03 15.57
C PRO A 8 2.20 27.75 14.88
N GLY A 9 1.59 27.95 13.72
CA GLY A 9 0.84 26.96 12.99
C GLY A 9 1.50 25.61 12.86
N CYS A 10 0.76 24.61 13.26
CA CYS A 10 0.93 23.25 12.81
C CYS A 10 0.80 23.29 11.28
N ALA A 11 1.89 23.09 10.55
CA ALA A 11 1.81 22.92 9.12
C ALA A 11 0.84 21.77 8.84
N PRO A 12 -0.03 21.87 7.82
CA PRO A 12 -0.92 20.78 7.48
C PRO A 12 -0.08 19.51 7.29
N PRO A 13 -0.58 18.35 7.71
CA PRO A 13 0.14 17.10 7.53
C PRO A 13 0.52 17.02 6.05
N ARG A 14 1.81 16.97 5.78
CA ARG A 14 2.30 16.67 4.44
C ARG A 14 1.66 15.34 4.11
N GLU A 15 0.90 15.30 3.02
CA GLU A 15 0.46 14.03 2.45
C GLU A 15 1.69 13.13 2.43
N PRO A 16 1.61 11.92 3.02
CA PRO A 16 2.72 10.99 2.91
C PRO A 16 2.88 10.71 1.42
N ALA A 17 3.88 11.32 0.81
CA ALA A 17 4.38 10.83 -0.45
C ALA A 17 4.81 9.40 -0.14
N LEU A 18 4.00 8.43 -0.53
CA LEU A 18 4.36 7.02 -0.53
C LEU A 18 5.51 6.88 -1.52
N THR A 19 6.69 7.30 -1.10
CA THR A 19 7.94 6.92 -1.74
C THR A 19 8.15 5.45 -1.42
N TYR A 20 7.57 4.60 -2.26
CA TYR A 20 8.09 3.26 -2.37
C TYR A 20 9.57 3.37 -2.73
N PRO A 21 10.48 2.66 -2.01
CA PRO A 21 11.89 2.69 -2.33
C PRO A 21 12.04 2.34 -3.82
N SER A 22 12.85 3.11 -4.51
CA SER A 22 13.20 2.98 -5.93
C SER A 22 14.06 1.74 -6.21
N GLY A 23 13.82 0.67 -5.46
CA GLY A 23 14.37 -0.66 -5.61
C GLY A 23 13.45 -1.54 -6.44
N GLY A 24 13.70 -1.58 -7.76
CA GLY A 24 13.07 -2.50 -8.69
C GLY A 24 11.59 -2.18 -8.92
N ARG A 25 11.24 -1.83 -10.16
CA ARG A 25 9.87 -1.98 -10.66
C ARG A 25 9.58 -3.48 -10.69
N GLY A 26 9.46 -4.04 -9.47
CA GLY A 26 9.02 -5.40 -9.30
C GLY A 26 7.71 -5.55 -10.05
N ASN A 27 7.45 -6.68 -10.57
CA ASN A 27 6.38 -7.20 -11.42
C ASN A 27 4.94 -6.85 -10.97
N ALA A 28 4.74 -5.72 -10.29
CA ALA A 28 3.44 -5.26 -9.82
C ALA A 28 2.56 -4.91 -11.01
N SER A 29 1.52 -5.71 -11.21
CA SER A 29 0.51 -5.45 -12.25
C SER A 29 -0.45 -4.34 -11.86
N LEU A 30 -0.57 -4.05 -10.56
CA LEU A 30 -1.61 -3.20 -9.98
C LEU A 30 -1.08 -2.24 -8.92
N HIS A 31 -1.82 -1.13 -8.75
CA HIS A 31 -1.68 -0.22 -7.60
C HIS A 31 -3.04 0.03 -6.96
N ALA A 32 -3.08 0.09 -5.62
CA ALA A 32 -4.27 0.50 -4.88
C ALA A 32 -4.31 2.03 -4.77
N VAL A 33 -5.40 2.65 -5.19
CA VAL A 33 -5.54 4.11 -5.15
C VAL A 33 -6.13 4.57 -3.81
N THR A 34 -5.57 5.62 -3.23
CA THR A 34 -6.03 6.18 -1.95
C THR A 34 -7.16 7.19 -2.10
N ALA A 35 -7.27 7.79 -3.29
CA ALA A 35 -8.34 8.72 -3.66
C ALA A 35 -8.99 8.26 -4.97
N PRO A 36 -10.26 8.62 -5.23
CA PRO A 36 -10.92 8.24 -6.47
C PRO A 36 -10.22 8.90 -7.67
N LEU A 37 -10.09 8.16 -8.76
CA LEU A 37 -9.52 8.65 -10.02
C LEU A 37 -10.61 8.75 -11.09
N ALA A 38 -10.68 9.90 -11.76
CA ALA A 38 -11.60 10.14 -12.87
C ALA A 38 -10.98 9.72 -14.21
N ILE A 39 -11.81 9.35 -15.16
CA ILE A 39 -11.39 9.03 -16.54
C ILE A 39 -10.64 10.22 -17.15
N GLY A 40 -9.51 9.94 -17.78
CA GLY A 40 -8.64 10.95 -18.42
C GLY A 40 -7.64 11.60 -17.47
N GLN A 41 -7.80 11.45 -16.16
CA GLN A 41 -6.83 11.91 -15.18
C GLN A 41 -5.51 11.13 -15.30
N GLU A 42 -4.40 11.75 -14.97
CA GLU A 42 -3.12 11.05 -14.83
C GLU A 42 -3.01 10.46 -13.43
N ALA A 43 -2.72 9.16 -13.34
CA ALA A 43 -2.40 8.53 -12.07
C ALA A 43 -1.03 9.01 -11.61
N SER A 44 -1.01 9.86 -10.59
CA SER A 44 0.17 10.57 -10.10
C SER A 44 1.33 9.61 -9.78
N GLY A 45 2.52 9.92 -10.30
CA GLY A 45 3.73 9.12 -10.08
C GLY A 45 3.92 7.91 -11.01
N TRP A 46 2.94 7.57 -11.86
CA TRP A 46 3.00 6.40 -12.74
C TRP A 46 3.01 6.74 -14.23
N GLY A 47 2.66 7.98 -14.61
CA GLY A 47 2.56 8.39 -16.01
C GLY A 47 1.44 7.67 -16.78
N ILE A 48 0.43 7.16 -16.07
CA ILE A 48 -0.64 6.35 -16.62
C ILE A 48 -1.92 7.19 -16.70
N ARG A 49 -2.56 7.21 -17.86
CA ARG A 49 -3.86 7.84 -18.03
C ARG A 49 -4.98 6.88 -17.64
N VAL A 50 -5.83 7.34 -16.74
CA VAL A 50 -6.98 6.58 -16.23
C VAL A 50 -7.99 6.36 -17.35
N LYS A 51 -8.34 5.11 -17.65
CA LYS A 51 -9.28 4.70 -18.71
C LYS A 51 -10.68 4.37 -18.19
N ALA A 52 -10.80 4.05 -16.90
CA ALA A 52 -12.07 3.78 -16.25
C ALA A 52 -12.07 4.45 -14.87
N GLN A 53 -13.24 4.88 -14.39
CA GLN A 53 -13.36 5.45 -13.04
C GLN A 53 -12.88 4.42 -11.99
N VAL A 54 -11.96 4.82 -11.12
CA VAL A 54 -11.42 3.97 -10.05
C VAL A 54 -11.78 4.57 -8.70
N PRO A 55 -12.66 3.94 -7.90
CA PRO A 55 -12.99 4.40 -6.55
C PRO A 55 -11.78 4.35 -5.61
N ALA A 56 -11.80 5.14 -4.54
CA ALA A 56 -10.81 5.06 -3.47
C ALA A 56 -10.76 3.64 -2.89
N GLY A 57 -9.57 3.14 -2.56
CA GLY A 57 -9.36 1.79 -2.07
C GLY A 57 -9.35 0.70 -3.15
N HIS A 58 -9.75 1.03 -4.38
CA HIS A 58 -9.73 0.08 -5.49
C HIS A 58 -8.38 0.07 -6.22
N LYS A 59 -8.27 -0.77 -7.24
CA LYS A 59 -7.00 -1.04 -7.94
C LYS A 59 -7.05 -0.54 -9.37
N ILE A 60 -5.93 0.04 -9.82
CA ILE A 60 -5.70 0.45 -11.20
C ILE A 60 -4.61 -0.44 -11.81
N ALA A 61 -4.77 -0.84 -13.07
CA ALA A 61 -3.74 -1.54 -13.81
C ALA A 61 -2.57 -0.61 -14.14
N LEU A 62 -1.35 -1.02 -13.80
CA LEU A 62 -0.12 -0.25 -14.07
C LEU A 62 0.46 -0.55 -15.45
N ARG A 63 0.07 -1.65 -16.05
CA ARG A 63 0.46 -2.11 -17.39
C ARG A 63 -0.68 -2.86 -18.05
N ASP A 64 -0.53 -3.15 -19.30
CA ASP A 64 -1.43 -4.08 -19.96
C ASP A 64 -1.27 -5.49 -19.39
N ILE A 65 -2.38 -6.18 -19.18
CA ILE A 65 -2.48 -7.53 -18.62
C ILE A 65 -3.27 -8.37 -19.62
N ALA A 66 -2.71 -9.48 -20.07
CA ALA A 66 -3.39 -10.37 -21.00
C ALA A 66 -4.49 -11.19 -20.30
N GLU A 67 -5.47 -11.65 -21.06
CA GLU A 67 -6.44 -12.65 -20.57
C GLU A 67 -5.73 -13.92 -20.11
N GLY A 68 -6.12 -14.48 -18.95
CA GLY A 68 -5.50 -15.62 -18.31
C GLY A 68 -4.18 -15.30 -17.60
N GLU A 69 -3.68 -14.08 -17.68
CA GLU A 69 -2.46 -13.69 -16.99
C GLU A 69 -2.69 -13.58 -15.49
N ARG A 70 -1.70 -14.03 -14.71
CA ARG A 70 -1.68 -13.91 -13.25
C ARG A 70 -1.51 -12.46 -12.83
N ILE A 71 -2.37 -12.01 -11.93
CA ILE A 71 -2.37 -10.65 -11.43
C ILE A 71 -1.64 -10.60 -10.09
N LEU A 72 -0.59 -9.80 -10.02
CA LEU A 72 0.25 -9.63 -8.84
C LEU A 72 -0.05 -8.31 -8.12
N LYS A 73 -0.25 -8.40 -6.80
CA LYS A 73 -0.28 -7.25 -5.87
C LYS A 73 0.78 -7.46 -4.81
N TYR A 74 1.73 -6.54 -4.69
CA TYR A 74 2.87 -6.67 -3.74
C TYR A 74 3.59 -8.01 -3.86
N ASN A 75 3.85 -8.43 -5.08
CA ASN A 75 4.48 -9.72 -5.43
C ASN A 75 3.69 -10.98 -5.02
N THR A 76 2.42 -10.83 -4.65
CA THR A 76 1.51 -11.94 -4.31
C THR A 76 0.44 -12.06 -5.39
N GLU A 77 0.19 -13.28 -5.85
CA GLU A 77 -0.92 -13.56 -6.77
C GLU A 77 -2.26 -13.32 -6.07
N ILE A 78 -3.12 -12.54 -6.73
CA ILE A 78 -4.47 -12.24 -6.23
C ILE A 78 -5.59 -12.73 -7.15
N GLY A 79 -5.26 -13.31 -8.29
CA GLY A 79 -6.19 -13.83 -9.25
C GLY A 79 -5.61 -13.90 -10.65
N VAL A 80 -6.44 -14.24 -11.60
CA VAL A 80 -6.16 -14.23 -13.04
C VAL A 80 -7.10 -13.27 -13.76
N ALA A 81 -6.60 -12.63 -14.82
CA ALA A 81 -7.40 -11.76 -15.66
C ALA A 81 -8.42 -12.60 -16.45
N THR A 82 -9.70 -12.25 -16.37
CA THR A 82 -10.77 -12.94 -17.13
C THR A 82 -10.94 -12.38 -18.55
N ARG A 83 -10.27 -11.27 -18.84
CA ARG A 83 -10.16 -10.63 -20.16
C ARG A 83 -8.88 -9.81 -20.19
N ALA A 84 -8.48 -9.34 -21.37
CA ALA A 84 -7.42 -8.34 -21.47
C ALA A 84 -7.81 -7.07 -20.71
N ILE A 85 -6.86 -6.53 -19.91
CA ILE A 85 -7.00 -5.31 -19.11
C ILE A 85 -5.91 -4.34 -19.53
N ALA A 86 -6.29 -3.17 -19.99
CA ALA A 86 -5.32 -2.15 -20.40
C ALA A 86 -4.79 -1.35 -19.21
N ALA A 87 -3.55 -0.85 -19.32
CA ALA A 87 -3.00 0.10 -18.35
C ALA A 87 -3.95 1.28 -18.16
N GLY A 88 -4.22 1.64 -16.88
CA GLY A 88 -5.18 2.68 -16.53
C GLY A 88 -6.63 2.21 -16.35
N GLU A 89 -6.93 0.93 -16.58
CA GLU A 89 -8.25 0.39 -16.27
C GLU A 89 -8.41 0.07 -14.79
N HIS A 90 -9.66 0.14 -14.32
CA HIS A 90 -10.07 -0.33 -13.01
C HIS A 90 -10.03 -1.86 -12.94
N VAL A 91 -9.40 -2.41 -11.91
CA VAL A 91 -9.27 -3.85 -11.71
C VAL A 91 -10.06 -4.29 -10.49
N HIS A 92 -11.05 -5.16 -10.71
CA HIS A 92 -11.96 -5.66 -9.68
C HIS A 92 -12.62 -6.96 -10.15
N GLY A 93 -13.58 -7.51 -9.38
CA GLY A 93 -14.28 -8.76 -9.66
C GLY A 93 -14.95 -8.87 -11.05
N HIS A 94 -15.08 -7.78 -11.81
CA HIS A 94 -15.60 -7.82 -13.19
C HIS A 94 -14.55 -8.24 -14.23
N ASN A 95 -13.26 -8.27 -13.87
CA ASN A 95 -12.15 -8.62 -14.76
C ASN A 95 -11.03 -9.42 -14.09
N ILE A 96 -11.24 -9.83 -12.82
CA ILE A 96 -10.40 -10.79 -12.10
C ILE A 96 -11.26 -11.96 -11.63
N ALA A 97 -10.75 -13.17 -11.79
CA ALA A 97 -11.28 -14.37 -11.13
C ALA A 97 -10.26 -14.91 -10.13
N LEU A 98 -10.76 -15.61 -9.09
CA LEU A 98 -9.89 -16.43 -8.26
C LEU A 98 -9.33 -17.57 -9.11
N ALA A 99 -8.05 -17.89 -8.89
CA ALA A 99 -7.43 -19.09 -9.40
C ALA A 99 -6.97 -19.95 -8.22
N ASP A 100 -6.86 -21.25 -8.43
CA ASP A 100 -6.29 -22.16 -7.46
C ASP A 100 -4.77 -21.91 -7.39
N PHE A 101 -4.37 -21.13 -6.39
CA PHE A 101 -2.95 -20.88 -6.11
C PHE A 101 -2.49 -21.88 -5.06
N TYR A 102 -1.65 -22.81 -5.45
CA TYR A 102 -0.93 -23.62 -4.49
C TYR A 102 0.37 -22.91 -4.15
N HIS A 103 0.47 -22.43 -2.92
CA HIS A 103 1.71 -21.95 -2.36
C HIS A 103 2.24 -23.00 -1.40
N GLU A 104 3.39 -23.59 -1.71
CA GLU A 104 4.11 -24.34 -0.71
C GLU A 104 4.57 -23.37 0.39
N PRO A 105 4.14 -23.57 1.63
CA PRO A 105 4.56 -22.67 2.70
C PRO A 105 6.03 -22.96 3.06
N GLY A 106 6.91 -22.08 2.64
CA GLY A 106 8.34 -22.10 3.03
C GLY A 106 8.51 -21.56 4.45
N PHE A 107 8.30 -22.39 5.46
CA PHE A 107 8.49 -21.98 6.83
C PHE A 107 9.98 -21.91 7.18
N GLY A 108 10.46 -20.73 7.62
CA GLY A 108 11.81 -20.56 8.12
C GLY A 108 12.93 -20.58 7.07
N GLU A 109 12.63 -20.41 5.78
CA GLU A 109 13.62 -20.40 4.70
C GLU A 109 14.46 -19.12 4.66
N ASP A 110 13.93 -17.99 5.11
CA ASP A 110 14.63 -16.69 5.15
C ASP A 110 14.70 -16.17 6.60
N VAL A 111 15.24 -17.00 7.49
CA VAL A 111 15.43 -16.61 8.89
C VAL A 111 16.61 -15.65 8.98
N ARG A 112 16.33 -14.40 9.28
CA ARG A 112 17.37 -13.39 9.57
C ARG A 112 17.40 -13.13 11.06
N PRO A 113 18.56 -13.33 11.74
CA PRO A 113 18.72 -12.92 13.13
C PRO A 113 18.39 -11.43 13.26
N VAL A 114 17.65 -11.07 14.30
CA VAL A 114 17.36 -9.68 14.64
C VAL A 114 18.42 -9.18 15.60
N ASP A 115 19.14 -8.14 15.22
CA ASP A 115 20.04 -7.44 16.13
C ASP A 115 19.19 -6.58 17.08
N TYR A 116 19.06 -7.03 18.30
CA TYR A 116 18.33 -6.29 19.34
C TYR A 116 19.14 -5.08 19.80
N VAL A 117 18.48 -3.93 19.91
CA VAL A 117 19.08 -2.75 20.51
C VAL A 117 19.49 -3.08 21.95
N PRO A 118 20.75 -2.85 22.35
CA PRO A 118 21.21 -3.08 23.71
C PRO A 118 20.33 -2.38 24.74
N LEU A 119 20.17 -2.98 25.92
CA LEU A 119 19.19 -2.54 26.92
C LEU A 119 19.40 -1.07 27.34
N GLU A 120 20.65 -0.63 27.40
CA GLU A 120 21.07 0.75 27.71
C GLU A 120 20.72 1.77 26.62
N GLN A 121 20.50 1.31 25.38
CA GLN A 121 20.17 2.18 24.23
C GLN A 121 18.68 2.14 23.87
N GLN A 122 17.91 1.28 24.55
CA GLN A 122 16.47 1.19 24.32
C GLN A 122 15.76 2.46 24.79
N ALA A 123 15.00 3.06 23.87
CA ALA A 123 14.10 4.16 24.24
C ALA A 123 13.04 3.68 25.23
N ARG A 124 12.83 4.47 26.29
CA ARG A 124 11.85 4.17 27.34
C ARG A 124 10.97 5.39 27.59
N PHE A 125 9.76 5.14 28.03
CA PHE A 125 8.85 6.18 28.48
C PHE A 125 8.24 5.78 29.84
N MET A 126 7.79 6.76 30.61
CA MET A 126 7.08 6.53 31.86
C MET A 126 5.61 6.29 31.56
N GLY A 127 5.17 5.05 31.69
CA GLY A 127 3.75 4.69 31.64
C GLY A 127 3.03 4.99 32.96
N TYR A 128 1.71 5.03 32.95
CA TYR A 128 0.93 5.11 34.18
C TYR A 128 0.59 3.73 34.71
N VAL A 129 0.57 3.60 36.04
CA VAL A 129 0.21 2.34 36.71
C VAL A 129 -1.30 2.30 36.86
N ARG A 130 -1.94 1.26 36.33
CA ARG A 130 -3.38 1.00 36.48
C ARG A 130 -3.70 0.48 37.86
N SER A 131 -4.98 0.54 38.27
CA SER A 131 -5.46 0.04 39.57
C SER A 131 -5.19 -1.44 39.81
N ASP A 132 -5.01 -2.24 38.77
CA ASP A 132 -4.65 -3.66 38.80
C ASP A 132 -3.13 -3.92 38.82
N GLY A 133 -2.31 -2.89 38.95
CA GLY A 133 -0.85 -2.95 38.99
C GLY A 133 -0.16 -3.10 37.61
N ARG A 134 -0.89 -3.22 36.53
CA ARG A 134 -0.32 -3.23 35.16
C ARG A 134 0.04 -1.83 34.70
N VAL A 135 1.09 -1.72 33.91
CA VAL A 135 1.50 -0.47 33.27
C VAL A 135 0.83 -0.33 31.91
N GLY A 136 0.26 0.81 31.64
CA GLY A 136 -0.39 1.15 30.36
C GLY A 136 0.32 2.24 29.62
#